data_57c5d835a2ce6342540420a640329a10
#
_entry.id   57c5d835a2ce6342540420a640329a10
#
_cell.length_a   1.000
_cell.length_b   1.000
_cell.length_c   1.000
_cell.angle_alpha   90.00
_cell.angle_beta   90.00
_cell.angle_gamma   90.00
#
_symmetry.space_group_name_H-M   'P 1'
#
loop_
_entity.id
_entity.type
_entity.pdbx_description
1 polymer ?
#
loop_
_entity_poly.entity_id
_entity_poly.type
_entity_poly.pdbx_seq_one_letter_code
_entity_poly.pdbx_strand_id
1 'polypeptide(L)'
;MMTPERRKRMESALKENELIPLTFDIMFTEIFNNPNNICILEEFISNYLDIPLKDVTGNLKILSRRLNKEARYDSRKEVDLLLNYKGKKINIEMSNNKSDGVINRNIVYLCKIHGNQLKSGDKSYSKIHDTIQIMFNNFDIDDELRTTWYLRNDEGKILTSKLRIDIINLAKGKDLCYTGSEKVDYIINWCKLLTTNEKQNVKHISSQIMSHKSTDMLVNNMSMLSEEDEMVRLYTKLSRREMEYNTYIAEATEEGFNNGHEKGYNEGHEKGMKQGMEDGMKQGIEQGIEQGIKEGIKEGIKKGNEQAKIDMVKKMLKENVDIDIITKVSGLTKEEITELNK
;
A
#
# COMPACT_ATOMS: atom_id res chain seq x y z
N MET A 1 -18.30 -42.41 12.68
CA MET A 1 -18.33 -42.65 11.21
C MET A 1 -18.95 -41.44 10.55
N MET A 2 -18.27 -40.86 9.58
CA MET A 2 -18.72 -39.69 8.83
C MET A 2 -19.75 -40.12 7.79
N THR A 3 -20.86 -39.38 7.62
CA THR A 3 -21.87 -39.68 6.61
C THR A 3 -21.30 -39.44 5.19
N PRO A 4 -21.74 -40.20 4.16
CA PRO A 4 -21.29 -40.03 2.80
C PRO A 4 -21.46 -38.62 2.24
N GLU A 5 -22.50 -37.89 2.65
CA GLU A 5 -22.72 -36.49 2.27
C GLU A 5 -21.71 -35.53 2.92
N ARG A 6 -21.27 -35.80 4.15
CA ARG A 6 -20.24 -35.04 4.84
C ARG A 6 -18.88 -35.25 4.19
N ARG A 7 -18.60 -36.48 3.77
CA ARG A 7 -17.41 -36.85 2.99
C ARG A 7 -17.37 -36.12 1.64
N LYS A 8 -18.49 -36.11 0.92
CA LYS A 8 -18.62 -35.41 -0.37
C LYS A 8 -18.50 -33.87 -0.28
N ARG A 9 -18.91 -33.26 0.85
CA ARG A 9 -18.69 -31.82 1.11
C ARG A 9 -17.23 -31.48 1.49
N MET A 10 -16.50 -32.44 2.05
CA MET A 10 -15.06 -32.26 2.37
C MET A 10 -14.20 -32.54 1.14
N GLU A 11 -14.55 -33.53 0.32
CA GLU A 11 -13.93 -33.82 -0.98
C GLU A 11 -14.07 -32.65 -1.98
N SER A 12 -15.04 -31.76 -1.79
CA SER A 12 -15.16 -30.52 -2.58
C SER A 12 -14.21 -29.40 -2.13
N ALA A 13 -13.53 -29.54 -1.00
CA ALA A 13 -12.61 -28.53 -0.47
C ALA A 13 -11.20 -28.61 -1.04
N LEU A 14 -10.78 -29.84 -1.39
CA LEU A 14 -9.52 -30.12 -2.08
C LEU A 14 -9.85 -30.97 -3.31
N LYS A 15 -9.35 -30.56 -4.47
CA LYS A 15 -9.45 -31.37 -5.69
C LYS A 15 -8.50 -32.55 -5.61
N GLU A 16 -8.75 -33.56 -6.47
CA GLU A 16 -7.83 -34.67 -6.61
C GLU A 16 -6.42 -34.15 -6.94
N ASN A 17 -5.41 -34.57 -6.17
CA ASN A 17 -4.01 -34.08 -6.22
C ASN A 17 -3.71 -32.68 -5.65
N GLU A 18 -4.66 -32.02 -5.00
CA GLU A 18 -4.37 -30.80 -4.22
C GLU A 18 -3.93 -31.14 -2.79
N LEU A 19 -2.99 -30.35 -2.28
CA LEU A 19 -2.51 -30.37 -0.90
C LEU A 19 -2.92 -29.07 -0.22
N ILE A 20 -3.01 -29.10 1.09
CA ILE A 20 -3.12 -27.87 1.88
C ILE A 20 -1.78 -27.13 1.76
N PRO A 21 -1.74 -25.85 1.33
CA PRO A 21 -0.50 -25.14 1.09
C PRO A 21 0.27 -24.85 2.38
N LEU A 22 1.58 -24.68 2.27
CA LEU A 22 2.45 -24.35 3.41
C LEU A 22 2.23 -22.92 3.96
N THR A 23 1.52 -22.06 3.26
CA THR A 23 1.06 -20.77 3.80
C THR A 23 -0.03 -20.91 4.85
N PHE A 24 -0.64 -22.09 4.99
CA PHE A 24 -1.57 -22.36 6.06
C PHE A 24 -0.82 -22.57 7.39
N ASP A 25 -1.00 -21.69 8.36
CA ASP A 25 -0.23 -21.63 9.60
C ASP A 25 -0.08 -22.98 10.32
N ILE A 26 -1.16 -23.79 10.34
CA ILE A 26 -1.14 -25.09 10.98
C ILE A 26 -0.28 -26.07 10.16
N MET A 27 -0.42 -26.09 8.83
CA MET A 27 0.40 -26.92 7.97
C MET A 27 1.89 -26.56 8.09
N PHE A 28 2.20 -25.26 8.04
CA PHE A 28 3.57 -24.76 8.25
C PHE A 28 4.14 -25.26 9.58
N THR A 29 3.36 -25.09 10.62
CA THR A 29 3.76 -25.46 11.98
C THR A 29 3.98 -26.96 12.13
N GLU A 30 3.06 -27.81 11.65
CA GLU A 30 3.16 -29.27 11.75
C GLU A 30 4.34 -29.82 10.92
N ILE A 31 4.63 -29.24 9.77
CA ILE A 31 5.77 -29.64 8.95
C ILE A 31 7.10 -29.21 9.55
N PHE A 32 7.25 -27.91 9.88
CA PHE A 32 8.55 -27.34 10.21
C PHE A 32 8.93 -27.40 11.71
N ASN A 33 7.97 -27.54 12.63
CA ASN A 33 8.29 -27.80 14.04
C ASN A 33 8.44 -29.28 14.37
N ASN A 34 8.26 -30.18 13.42
CA ASN A 34 8.50 -31.60 13.64
C ASN A 34 10.01 -31.90 13.58
N PRO A 35 10.62 -32.39 14.68
CA PRO A 35 12.06 -32.70 14.71
C PRO A 35 12.49 -33.75 13.66
N ASN A 36 11.57 -34.63 13.22
CA ASN A 36 11.86 -35.61 12.21
C ASN A 36 12.10 -34.96 10.82
N ASN A 37 11.61 -33.75 10.61
CA ASN A 37 11.73 -32.97 9.37
C ASN A 37 12.93 -32.00 9.40
N ILE A 38 13.79 -32.06 10.41
CA ILE A 38 14.90 -31.12 10.61
C ILE A 38 15.80 -30.96 9.39
N CYS A 39 15.99 -32.00 8.57
CA CYS A 39 16.81 -31.93 7.38
C CYS A 39 16.31 -30.87 6.35
N ILE A 40 15.01 -30.66 6.25
CA ILE A 40 14.43 -29.62 5.38
C ILE A 40 14.91 -28.23 5.84
N LEU A 41 14.89 -28.01 7.16
CA LEU A 41 15.33 -26.75 7.76
C LEU A 41 16.87 -26.58 7.70
N GLU A 42 17.62 -27.67 7.82
CA GLU A 42 19.08 -27.65 7.68
C GLU A 42 19.48 -27.21 6.26
N GLU A 43 18.81 -27.73 5.24
CA GLU A 43 19.04 -27.33 3.85
C GLU A 43 18.56 -25.89 3.61
N PHE A 44 17.41 -25.50 4.15
CA PHE A 44 16.94 -24.11 4.08
C PHE A 44 17.97 -23.14 4.67
N ILE A 45 18.39 -23.36 5.90
CA ILE A 45 19.33 -22.48 6.62
C ILE A 45 20.69 -22.44 5.96
N SER A 46 21.17 -23.60 5.46
CA SER A 46 22.43 -23.72 4.70
C SER A 46 22.44 -22.75 3.51
N ASN A 47 21.46 -22.85 2.65
CA ASN A 47 21.35 -22.01 1.44
C ASN A 47 21.00 -20.54 1.77
N TYR A 48 20.09 -20.33 2.73
CA TYR A 48 19.64 -18.98 3.10
C TYR A 48 20.72 -18.11 3.71
N LEU A 49 21.57 -18.70 4.56
CA LEU A 49 22.67 -18.02 5.24
C LEU A 49 24.03 -18.19 4.54
N ASP A 50 24.10 -18.91 3.41
CA ASP A 50 25.34 -19.20 2.69
C ASP A 50 26.36 -19.95 3.59
N ILE A 51 25.90 -20.99 4.27
CA ILE A 51 26.70 -21.82 5.18
C ILE A 51 26.76 -23.24 4.62
N PRO A 52 27.92 -23.88 4.56
CA PRO A 52 28.01 -25.27 4.11
C PRO A 52 27.08 -26.20 4.87
N LEU A 53 26.30 -27.03 4.19
CA LEU A 53 25.31 -27.92 4.79
C LEU A 53 25.90 -28.80 5.90
N LYS A 54 27.12 -29.32 5.70
CA LYS A 54 27.85 -30.09 6.71
C LYS A 54 28.04 -29.37 8.05
N ASP A 55 28.10 -28.03 8.01
CA ASP A 55 28.28 -27.21 9.22
C ASP A 55 26.96 -26.89 9.90
N VAL A 56 25.83 -27.01 9.19
CA VAL A 56 24.47 -26.82 9.72
C VAL A 56 23.94 -28.14 10.26
N THR A 57 24.18 -29.26 9.55
CA THR A 57 23.69 -30.58 9.93
C THR A 57 24.13 -30.97 11.35
N GLY A 58 23.15 -31.33 12.16
CA GLY A 58 23.33 -31.68 13.58
C GLY A 58 23.61 -30.50 14.54
N ASN A 59 23.83 -29.28 14.00
CA ASN A 59 24.03 -28.06 14.79
C ASN A 59 22.80 -27.15 14.82
N LEU A 60 21.77 -27.45 14.01
CA LEU A 60 20.50 -26.77 14.02
C LEU A 60 19.54 -27.41 15.03
N LYS A 61 18.82 -26.63 15.79
CA LYS A 61 17.84 -27.10 16.79
C LYS A 61 16.58 -26.29 16.68
N ILE A 62 15.44 -26.97 16.69
CA ILE A 62 14.11 -26.35 16.84
C ILE A 62 13.94 -26.02 18.32
N LEU A 63 13.57 -24.79 18.63
CA LEU A 63 13.29 -24.33 19.99
C LEU A 63 11.80 -24.25 20.25
N SER A 64 11.42 -24.08 21.54
CA SER A 64 10.04 -23.82 21.91
C SER A 64 9.51 -22.55 21.23
N ARG A 65 8.35 -22.63 20.62
CA ARG A 65 7.64 -21.50 20.01
C ARG A 65 7.16 -20.47 21.05
N ARG A 66 7.01 -20.89 22.29
CA ARG A 66 6.52 -20.04 23.39
C ARG A 66 7.63 -19.12 23.86
N LEU A 67 7.42 -17.82 23.68
CA LEU A 67 8.29 -16.81 24.27
C LEU A 67 8.00 -16.70 25.76
N ASN A 68 9.06 -16.57 26.58
CA ASN A 68 8.91 -16.46 28.02
C ASN A 68 7.98 -15.31 28.39
N LYS A 69 7.10 -15.56 29.36
CA LYS A 69 6.26 -14.52 29.96
C LYS A 69 7.09 -13.67 30.88
N GLU A 70 7.02 -12.36 30.72
CA GLU A 70 7.65 -11.40 31.65
C GLU A 70 6.79 -11.16 32.89
N ALA A 71 5.49 -11.35 32.79
CA ALA A 71 4.55 -11.21 33.89
C ALA A 71 3.51 -12.35 33.91
N ARG A 72 2.93 -12.60 35.10
CA ARG A 72 1.93 -13.68 35.32
C ARG A 72 0.70 -13.56 34.40
N TYR A 73 0.36 -12.33 33.98
CA TYR A 73 -0.80 -12.00 33.11
C TYR A 73 -0.42 -11.64 31.70
N ASP A 74 0.86 -11.81 31.31
CA ASP A 74 1.27 -11.54 29.92
C ASP A 74 0.59 -12.53 28.96
N SER A 75 0.07 -12.03 27.84
CA SER A 75 -0.54 -12.87 26.82
C SER A 75 0.48 -13.88 26.30
N ARG A 76 0.04 -15.11 26.05
CA ARG A 76 0.91 -16.12 25.41
C ARG A 76 1.26 -15.63 24.01
N LYS A 77 2.54 -15.33 23.82
CA LYS A 77 3.09 -14.98 22.51
C LYS A 77 3.81 -16.22 22.00
N GLU A 78 3.30 -16.74 20.91
CA GLU A 78 3.90 -17.88 20.21
C GLU A 78 4.38 -17.39 18.86
N VAL A 79 5.57 -17.85 18.46
CA VAL A 79 6.15 -17.64 17.14
C VAL A 79 5.90 -18.88 16.29
N ASP A 80 5.95 -18.73 14.95
CA ASP A 80 5.64 -19.86 14.07
C ASP A 80 6.77 -20.90 14.10
N LEU A 81 8.03 -20.46 14.01
CA LEU A 81 9.20 -21.34 14.03
C LEU A 81 10.41 -20.63 14.62
N LEU A 82 10.96 -21.16 15.70
CA LEU A 82 12.18 -20.63 16.33
C LEU A 82 13.31 -21.66 16.28
N LEU A 83 14.42 -21.27 15.68
CA LEU A 83 15.59 -22.10 15.48
C LEU A 83 16.80 -21.56 16.27
N ASN A 84 17.68 -22.48 16.62
CA ASN A 84 19.00 -22.15 17.15
C ASN A 84 20.09 -22.83 16.34
N TYR A 85 20.98 -22.01 15.75
CA TYR A 85 22.18 -22.47 15.07
C TYR A 85 23.42 -21.92 15.75
N LYS A 86 24.16 -22.76 16.44
CA LYS A 86 25.42 -22.38 17.16
C LYS A 86 25.27 -21.09 17.99
N GLY A 87 24.15 -20.94 18.69
CA GLY A 87 23.82 -19.76 19.50
C GLY A 87 22.98 -18.71 18.76
N LYS A 88 23.12 -18.53 17.46
CA LYS A 88 22.28 -17.64 16.66
C LYS A 88 20.81 -18.04 16.77
N LYS A 89 19.92 -17.08 16.95
CA LYS A 89 18.46 -17.27 16.98
C LYS A 89 17.88 -16.85 15.63
N ILE A 90 17.11 -17.75 15.04
CA ILE A 90 16.45 -17.52 13.75
C ILE A 90 14.97 -17.76 13.98
N ASN A 91 14.20 -16.70 13.87
CA ASN A 91 12.73 -16.77 13.92
C ASN A 91 12.18 -16.66 12.51
N ILE A 92 11.30 -17.57 12.14
CA ILE A 92 10.62 -17.57 10.83
C ILE A 92 9.14 -17.41 11.09
N GLU A 93 8.54 -16.39 10.50
CA GLU A 93 7.13 -16.05 10.62
C GLU A 93 6.46 -16.07 9.26
N MET A 94 5.25 -16.62 9.20
CA MET A 94 4.36 -16.60 8.05
C MET A 94 3.22 -15.59 8.30
N SER A 95 2.96 -14.71 7.35
CA SER A 95 1.88 -13.73 7.45
C SER A 95 1.07 -13.71 6.16
N ASN A 96 -0.21 -14.11 6.24
CA ASN A 96 -1.10 -14.15 5.08
C ASN A 96 -1.88 -12.86 4.88
N ASN A 97 -2.16 -12.11 5.96
CA ASN A 97 -3.00 -10.92 5.93
C ASN A 97 -2.22 -9.68 6.30
N LYS A 98 -2.34 -8.64 5.49
CA LYS A 98 -1.77 -7.32 5.77
C LYS A 98 -2.49 -6.69 6.96
N SER A 99 -1.73 -6.24 7.94
CA SER A 99 -2.22 -5.42 9.04
C SER A 99 -1.17 -4.41 9.45
N ASP A 100 -1.60 -3.23 9.92
CA ASP A 100 -0.70 -2.16 10.36
C ASP A 100 0.21 -2.60 11.52
N GLY A 101 -0.19 -3.62 12.28
CA GLY A 101 0.57 -4.16 13.39
C GLY A 101 1.60 -5.23 13.04
N VAL A 102 1.65 -5.72 11.80
CA VAL A 102 2.49 -6.89 11.43
C VAL A 102 3.97 -6.61 11.64
N ILE A 103 4.45 -5.45 11.20
CA ILE A 103 5.86 -5.04 11.39
C ILE A 103 6.16 -4.88 12.88
N ASN A 104 5.31 -4.15 13.62
CA ASN A 104 5.50 -3.91 15.05
C ASN A 104 5.51 -5.22 15.85
N ARG A 105 4.62 -6.16 15.52
CA ARG A 105 4.60 -7.51 16.14
C ARG A 105 5.93 -8.23 15.95
N ASN A 106 6.46 -8.22 14.74
CA ASN A 106 7.71 -8.90 14.40
C ASN A 106 8.93 -8.23 15.06
N ILE A 107 8.94 -6.91 15.18
CA ILE A 107 9.97 -6.17 15.94
C ILE A 107 9.91 -6.58 17.42
N VAL A 108 8.72 -6.67 18.01
CA VAL A 108 8.56 -7.12 19.42
C VAL A 108 9.06 -8.54 19.60
N TYR A 109 8.79 -9.45 18.67
CA TYR A 109 9.32 -10.83 18.72
C TYR A 109 10.83 -10.85 18.63
N LEU A 110 11.41 -10.16 17.67
CA LEU A 110 12.87 -10.01 17.52
C LEU A 110 13.52 -9.52 18.81
N CYS A 111 13.02 -8.44 19.40
CA CYS A 111 13.54 -7.87 20.64
C CYS A 111 13.43 -8.84 21.83
N LYS A 112 12.30 -9.54 21.97
CA LYS A 112 12.12 -10.54 23.03
C LYS A 112 13.07 -11.72 22.88
N ILE A 113 13.19 -12.27 21.66
CA ILE A 113 14.10 -13.39 21.39
C ILE A 113 15.55 -12.97 21.65
N HIS A 114 15.93 -11.76 21.27
CA HIS A 114 17.28 -11.24 21.47
C HIS A 114 17.58 -11.02 22.96
N GLY A 115 16.67 -10.35 23.67
CA GLY A 115 16.82 -10.08 25.12
C GLY A 115 16.83 -11.35 25.97
N ASN A 116 16.04 -12.36 25.61
CA ASN A 116 15.95 -13.63 26.33
C ASN A 116 17.19 -14.53 26.20
N GLN A 117 18.21 -14.12 25.45
CA GLN A 117 19.49 -14.85 25.39
C GLN A 117 20.30 -14.69 26.67
N LEU A 118 20.08 -13.64 27.45
CA LEU A 118 20.68 -13.43 28.74
C LEU A 118 19.81 -14.02 29.84
N LYS A 119 20.44 -14.66 30.81
CA LYS A 119 19.79 -15.20 32.00
C LYS A 119 20.11 -14.31 33.20
N SER A 120 19.23 -14.38 34.21
CA SER A 120 19.50 -13.74 35.51
C SER A 120 20.84 -14.25 36.06
N GLY A 121 21.77 -13.33 36.39
CA GLY A 121 23.12 -13.64 36.86
C GLY A 121 24.20 -13.67 35.78
N ASP A 122 23.87 -13.52 34.50
CA ASP A 122 24.89 -13.33 33.45
C ASP A 122 25.61 -12.00 33.69
N LYS A 123 26.96 -12.06 33.72
CA LYS A 123 27.82 -10.90 34.00
C LYS A 123 28.36 -10.23 32.74
N SER A 124 28.02 -10.72 31.53
CA SER A 124 28.58 -10.21 30.28
C SER A 124 27.56 -10.28 29.13
N TYR A 125 27.45 -9.20 28.40
CA TYR A 125 26.67 -9.13 27.15
C TYR A 125 27.38 -9.81 25.96
N SER A 126 28.63 -10.25 26.10
CA SER A 126 29.38 -10.95 25.03
C SER A 126 28.76 -12.29 24.61
N LYS A 127 27.89 -12.87 25.45
CA LYS A 127 27.17 -14.12 25.19
C LYS A 127 25.98 -13.96 24.24
N ILE A 128 25.60 -12.73 23.89
CA ILE A 128 24.51 -12.47 22.96
C ILE A 128 24.96 -12.78 21.52
N HIS A 129 24.30 -13.74 20.89
CA HIS A 129 24.47 -14.10 19.50
C HIS A 129 23.50 -13.32 18.61
N ASP A 130 23.70 -13.42 17.29
CA ASP A 130 22.83 -12.82 16.30
C ASP A 130 21.39 -13.32 16.44
N THR A 131 20.45 -12.43 16.19
CA THR A 131 19.02 -12.75 16.09
C THR A 131 18.52 -12.31 14.72
N ILE A 132 18.00 -13.24 13.96
CA ILE A 132 17.51 -13.04 12.60
C ILE A 132 16.01 -13.31 12.61
N GLN A 133 15.24 -12.33 12.17
CA GLN A 133 13.82 -12.46 11.92
C GLN A 133 13.62 -12.61 10.42
N ILE A 134 13.02 -13.72 9.97
CA ILE A 134 12.65 -13.94 8.57
C ILE A 134 11.12 -13.89 8.51
N MET A 135 10.59 -12.98 7.70
CA MET A 135 9.17 -12.79 7.52
C MET A 135 8.79 -13.17 6.09
N PHE A 136 7.96 -14.19 5.95
CA PHE A 136 7.32 -14.53 4.70
C PHE A 136 5.93 -13.88 4.67
N ASN A 137 5.73 -12.88 3.82
CA ASN A 137 4.47 -12.13 3.73
C ASN A 137 3.75 -12.43 2.42
N ASN A 138 2.53 -12.91 2.50
CA ASN A 138 1.67 -13.15 1.34
C ASN A 138 0.90 -11.87 0.91
N PHE A 139 1.55 -10.72 1.09
CA PHE A 139 1.08 -9.38 0.69
C PHE A 139 2.28 -8.44 0.54
N ASP A 140 2.10 -7.35 -0.22
CA ASP A 140 3.15 -6.38 -0.49
C ASP A 140 3.36 -5.44 0.71
N ILE A 141 4.63 -5.31 1.14
CA ILE A 141 5.10 -4.26 2.05
C ILE A 141 5.87 -3.21 1.26
N ASP A 142 6.70 -3.65 0.33
CA ASP A 142 7.47 -2.85 -0.62
C ASP A 142 7.52 -3.56 -1.99
N ASP A 143 8.16 -2.92 -2.98
CA ASP A 143 8.24 -3.46 -4.34
C ASP A 143 9.37 -4.50 -4.54
N GLU A 144 10.09 -4.86 -3.48
CA GLU A 144 11.21 -5.80 -3.59
C GLU A 144 10.78 -7.24 -3.28
N LEU A 145 11.44 -8.21 -3.91
CA LEU A 145 11.26 -9.64 -3.57
C LEU A 145 11.74 -9.94 -2.15
N ARG A 146 12.86 -9.33 -1.78
CA ARG A 146 13.48 -9.48 -0.46
C ARG A 146 14.15 -8.19 -0.04
N THR A 147 13.86 -7.74 1.17
CA THR A 147 14.55 -6.63 1.82
C THR A 147 15.18 -7.09 3.12
N THR A 148 16.36 -6.52 3.43
CA THR A 148 17.09 -6.82 4.67
C THR A 148 17.30 -5.54 5.46
N TRP A 149 16.82 -5.53 6.69
CA TRP A 149 16.82 -4.38 7.59
C TRP A 149 17.79 -4.56 8.77
N TYR A 150 18.55 -3.51 9.04
CA TYR A 150 19.47 -3.39 10.16
C TYR A 150 19.26 -2.06 10.89
N LEU A 151 19.76 -1.98 12.13
CA LEU A 151 19.90 -0.69 12.81
C LEU A 151 21.04 0.11 12.18
N ARG A 152 20.73 1.30 11.66
CA ARG A 152 21.66 2.19 10.95
C ARG A 152 21.57 3.61 11.50
N ASN A 153 22.67 4.40 11.34
CA ASN A 153 22.62 5.84 11.53
C ASN A 153 22.08 6.55 10.28
N ASP A 154 21.96 7.88 10.34
CA ASP A 154 21.45 8.71 9.25
C ASP A 154 22.28 8.63 7.96
N GLU A 155 23.56 8.27 8.07
CA GLU A 155 24.46 8.07 6.94
C GLU A 155 24.39 6.64 6.36
N GLY A 156 23.52 5.78 6.90
CA GLY A 156 23.34 4.40 6.47
C GLY A 156 24.35 3.40 7.04
N LYS A 157 25.21 3.81 7.97
CA LYS A 157 26.21 2.93 8.62
C LYS A 157 25.54 1.98 9.60
N ILE A 158 25.79 0.68 9.49
CA ILE A 158 25.23 -0.34 10.37
C ILE A 158 25.81 -0.19 11.77
N LEU A 159 24.96 -0.03 12.79
CA LEU A 159 25.34 0.01 14.19
C LEU A 159 25.75 -1.38 14.69
N THR A 160 25.00 -2.41 14.32
CA THR A 160 25.25 -3.80 14.69
C THR A 160 24.62 -4.74 13.68
N SER A 161 25.30 -5.86 13.40
CA SER A 161 24.75 -6.96 12.61
C SER A 161 23.99 -8.00 13.46
N LYS A 162 23.96 -7.81 14.78
CA LYS A 162 23.34 -8.79 15.71
C LYS A 162 21.82 -8.82 15.67
N LEU A 163 21.18 -7.78 15.10
CA LEU A 163 19.75 -7.70 14.89
C LEU A 163 19.48 -7.51 13.39
N ARG A 164 18.72 -8.43 12.79
CA ARG A 164 18.38 -8.38 11.38
C ARG A 164 16.95 -8.81 11.16
N ILE A 165 16.23 -8.10 10.30
CA ILE A 165 14.92 -8.48 9.79
C ILE A 165 15.04 -8.65 8.27
N ASP A 166 14.67 -9.83 7.79
CA ASP A 166 14.52 -10.12 6.37
C ASP A 166 13.02 -10.23 6.06
N ILE A 167 12.56 -9.46 5.11
CA ILE A 167 11.17 -9.49 4.62
C ILE A 167 11.19 -10.11 3.22
N ILE A 168 10.42 -11.16 3.02
CA ILE A 168 10.27 -11.88 1.75
C ILE A 168 8.82 -11.75 1.30
N ASN A 169 8.64 -11.20 0.11
CA ASN A 169 7.32 -11.00 -0.49
C ASN A 169 6.88 -12.25 -1.27
N LEU A 170 6.03 -13.08 -0.66
CA LEU A 170 5.50 -14.29 -1.30
C LEU A 170 4.55 -13.96 -2.45
N ALA A 171 3.71 -12.93 -2.29
CA ALA A 171 2.74 -12.53 -3.31
C ALA A 171 3.46 -12.16 -4.62
N LYS A 172 4.58 -11.47 -4.53
CA LYS A 172 5.44 -11.14 -5.68
C LYS A 172 6.26 -12.35 -6.16
N GLY A 173 6.90 -13.05 -5.23
CA GLY A 173 7.85 -14.11 -5.54
C GLY A 173 7.24 -15.30 -6.27
N LYS A 174 5.97 -15.64 -5.98
CA LYS A 174 5.27 -16.76 -6.64
C LYS A 174 5.10 -16.56 -8.15
N ASP A 175 4.96 -15.30 -8.59
CA ASP A 175 4.67 -14.95 -9.99
C ASP A 175 5.93 -14.55 -10.77
N LEU A 176 7.10 -14.42 -10.10
CA LEU A 176 8.35 -14.06 -10.76
C LEU A 176 8.91 -15.19 -11.62
N CYS A 177 9.48 -14.78 -12.76
CA CYS A 177 10.34 -15.67 -13.56
C CYS A 177 11.71 -15.80 -12.90
N TYR A 178 12.42 -16.90 -13.21
CA TYR A 178 13.79 -17.08 -12.78
C TYR A 178 14.72 -16.04 -13.42
N THR A 179 15.67 -15.56 -12.62
CA THR A 179 16.58 -14.46 -13.00
C THR A 179 17.92 -14.95 -13.52
N GLY A 180 18.26 -16.24 -13.29
CA GLY A 180 19.58 -16.81 -13.51
C GLY A 180 20.56 -16.56 -12.36
N SER A 181 20.15 -15.82 -11.32
CA SER A 181 20.89 -15.68 -10.08
C SER A 181 20.51 -16.77 -9.09
N GLU A 182 21.43 -17.67 -8.76
CA GLU A 182 21.18 -18.81 -7.88
C GLU A 182 20.50 -18.40 -6.55
N LYS A 183 20.99 -17.32 -5.93
CA LYS A 183 20.43 -16.83 -4.65
C LYS A 183 19.02 -16.24 -4.79
N VAL A 184 18.76 -15.52 -5.87
CA VAL A 184 17.43 -14.94 -6.13
C VAL A 184 16.46 -16.05 -6.49
N ASP A 185 16.86 -16.94 -7.38
CA ASP A 185 16.03 -18.06 -7.86
C ASP A 185 15.71 -19.04 -6.73
N TYR A 186 16.64 -19.21 -5.76
CA TYR A 186 16.36 -19.96 -4.54
C TYR A 186 15.21 -19.36 -3.72
N ILE A 187 15.18 -18.04 -3.54
CA ILE A 187 14.08 -17.35 -2.84
C ILE A 187 12.77 -17.47 -3.64
N ILE A 188 12.83 -17.29 -4.96
CA ILE A 188 11.66 -17.47 -5.86
C ILE A 188 11.09 -18.89 -5.72
N ASN A 189 11.93 -19.91 -5.70
CA ASN A 189 11.50 -21.29 -5.50
C ASN A 189 10.82 -21.51 -4.15
N TRP A 190 11.35 -20.92 -3.07
CA TRP A 190 10.68 -20.98 -1.77
C TRP A 190 9.33 -20.26 -1.78
N CYS A 191 9.23 -19.09 -2.43
CA CYS A 191 7.94 -18.41 -2.58
C CYS A 191 6.91 -19.27 -3.32
N LYS A 192 7.31 -19.90 -4.42
CA LYS A 192 6.46 -20.81 -5.18
C LYS A 192 6.10 -22.07 -4.39
N LEU A 193 7.06 -22.67 -3.69
CA LEU A 193 6.83 -23.86 -2.87
C LEU A 193 5.84 -23.62 -1.73
N LEU A 194 6.00 -22.49 -1.02
CA LEU A 194 5.12 -22.15 0.11
C LEU A 194 3.68 -21.87 -0.32
N THR A 195 3.48 -21.33 -1.52
CA THR A 195 2.17 -20.88 -2.01
C THR A 195 1.44 -21.92 -2.89
N THR A 196 2.14 -22.91 -3.43
CA THR A 196 1.48 -23.94 -4.28
C THR A 196 0.72 -24.96 -3.46
N ASN A 197 -0.41 -25.42 -4.01
CA ASN A 197 -1.22 -26.52 -3.46
C ASN A 197 -1.22 -27.78 -4.35
N GLU A 198 -0.60 -27.74 -5.51
CA GLU A 198 -0.55 -28.89 -6.42
C GLU A 198 0.62 -29.83 -6.07
N LYS A 199 0.32 -31.09 -5.77
CA LYS A 199 1.31 -32.10 -5.35
C LYS A 199 2.48 -32.26 -6.32
N GLN A 200 2.22 -32.17 -7.63
CA GLN A 200 3.27 -32.27 -8.64
C GLN A 200 4.20 -31.07 -8.60
N ASN A 201 3.65 -29.85 -8.41
CA ASN A 201 4.43 -28.61 -8.28
C ASN A 201 5.25 -28.62 -6.99
N VAL A 202 4.66 -29.05 -5.86
CA VAL A 202 5.40 -29.21 -4.60
C VAL A 202 6.62 -30.12 -4.81
N LYS A 203 6.44 -31.29 -5.45
CA LYS A 203 7.53 -32.23 -5.72
C LYS A 203 8.57 -31.65 -6.67
N HIS A 204 8.14 -31.02 -7.75
CA HIS A 204 9.04 -30.44 -8.75
C HIS A 204 9.88 -29.30 -8.16
N ILE A 205 9.24 -28.33 -7.50
CA ILE A 205 9.93 -27.16 -6.95
C ILE A 205 10.87 -27.57 -5.81
N SER A 206 10.40 -28.41 -4.88
CA SER A 206 11.24 -28.86 -3.77
C SER A 206 12.49 -29.58 -4.24
N SER A 207 12.40 -30.40 -5.30
CA SER A 207 13.56 -31.09 -5.87
C SER A 207 14.64 -30.17 -6.46
N GLN A 208 14.31 -28.90 -6.73
CA GLN A 208 15.27 -27.90 -7.20
C GLN A 208 16.05 -27.20 -6.07
N ILE A 209 15.53 -27.22 -4.86
CA ILE A 209 16.07 -26.45 -3.72
C ILE A 209 16.49 -27.32 -2.54
N MET A 210 16.18 -28.59 -2.56
CA MET A 210 16.56 -29.53 -1.49
C MET A 210 16.87 -30.94 -2.03
N SER A 211 17.48 -31.76 -1.19
CA SER A 211 17.81 -33.13 -1.51
C SER A 211 16.57 -33.98 -1.78
N HIS A 212 16.76 -35.09 -2.50
CA HIS A 212 15.67 -36.06 -2.79
C HIS A 212 15.00 -36.56 -1.49
N LYS A 213 15.80 -36.83 -0.44
CA LYS A 213 15.29 -37.25 0.86
C LYS A 213 14.38 -36.19 1.50
N SER A 214 14.78 -34.94 1.50
CA SER A 214 13.99 -33.82 2.07
C SER A 214 12.75 -33.56 1.23
N THR A 215 12.85 -33.66 -0.10
CA THR A 215 11.71 -33.56 -1.02
C THR A 215 10.65 -34.62 -0.74
N ASP A 216 11.05 -35.90 -0.70
CA ASP A 216 10.11 -36.99 -0.41
C ASP A 216 9.48 -36.86 0.97
N MET A 217 10.25 -36.46 1.96
CA MET A 217 9.76 -36.23 3.31
C MET A 217 8.72 -35.11 3.34
N LEU A 218 8.98 -33.98 2.69
CA LEU A 218 8.04 -32.86 2.59
C LEU A 218 6.74 -33.28 1.91
N VAL A 219 6.83 -33.87 0.73
CA VAL A 219 5.65 -34.29 -0.07
C VAL A 219 4.82 -35.32 0.67
N ASN A 220 5.46 -36.31 1.33
CA ASN A 220 4.75 -37.36 2.05
C ASN A 220 4.03 -36.78 3.30
N ASN A 221 4.70 -35.92 4.07
CA ASN A 221 4.10 -35.30 5.25
C ASN A 221 2.95 -34.36 4.87
N MET A 222 3.11 -33.53 3.83
CA MET A 222 2.03 -32.67 3.34
C MET A 222 0.84 -33.53 2.86
N SER A 223 1.10 -34.62 2.14
CA SER A 223 0.04 -35.53 1.66
C SER A 223 -0.72 -36.15 2.82
N MET A 224 0.00 -36.69 3.82
CA MET A 224 -0.60 -37.32 4.99
C MET A 224 -1.46 -36.32 5.78
N LEU A 225 -0.94 -35.13 6.06
CA LEU A 225 -1.68 -34.08 6.78
C LEU A 225 -2.88 -33.56 5.97
N SER A 226 -2.79 -33.47 4.66
CA SER A 226 -3.91 -33.05 3.79
C SER A 226 -5.02 -34.10 3.70
N GLU A 227 -4.77 -35.34 4.07
CA GLU A 227 -5.75 -36.43 4.16
C GLU A 227 -6.42 -36.54 5.54
N GLU A 228 -5.90 -35.84 6.57
CA GLU A 228 -6.46 -35.84 7.92
C GLU A 228 -7.77 -35.04 7.99
N ASP A 229 -8.85 -35.67 8.40
CA ASP A 229 -10.20 -35.06 8.51
C ASP A 229 -10.21 -33.76 9.34
N GLU A 230 -9.44 -33.71 10.40
CA GLU A 230 -9.36 -32.52 11.26
C GLU A 230 -8.63 -31.36 10.57
N MET A 231 -7.53 -31.65 9.92
CA MET A 231 -6.75 -30.65 9.17
C MET A 231 -7.58 -30.04 8.04
N VAL A 232 -8.23 -30.88 7.23
CA VAL A 232 -9.11 -30.43 6.14
C VAL A 232 -10.27 -29.58 6.66
N ARG A 233 -10.88 -29.98 7.79
CA ARG A 233 -11.96 -29.21 8.42
C ARG A 233 -11.49 -27.84 8.90
N LEU A 234 -10.32 -27.77 9.53
CA LEU A 234 -9.72 -26.51 9.99
C LEU A 234 -9.37 -25.61 8.83
N TYR A 235 -8.72 -26.14 7.80
CA TYR A 235 -8.39 -25.42 6.58
C TYR A 235 -9.64 -24.83 5.92
N THR A 236 -10.66 -25.64 5.69
CA THR A 236 -11.93 -25.21 5.08
C THR A 236 -12.61 -24.11 5.90
N LYS A 237 -12.62 -24.26 7.24
CA LYS A 237 -13.24 -23.27 8.13
C LYS A 237 -12.50 -21.94 8.12
N LEU A 238 -11.17 -21.96 8.14
CA LEU A 238 -10.34 -20.74 8.17
C LEU A 238 -10.32 -20.06 6.80
N SER A 239 -10.21 -20.81 5.71
CA SER A 239 -10.30 -20.28 4.34
C SER A 239 -11.65 -19.59 4.08
N ARG A 240 -12.76 -20.15 4.59
CA ARG A 240 -14.07 -19.50 4.49
C ARG A 240 -14.10 -18.17 5.25
N ARG A 241 -13.58 -18.13 6.48
CA ARG A 241 -13.51 -16.89 7.28
C ARG A 241 -12.65 -15.82 6.61
N GLU A 242 -11.54 -16.24 6.02
CA GLU A 242 -10.67 -15.33 5.27
C GLU A 242 -11.38 -14.77 4.04
N MET A 243 -12.12 -15.61 3.31
CA MET A 243 -12.94 -15.17 2.16
C MET A 243 -14.03 -14.18 2.60
N GLU A 244 -14.76 -14.48 3.69
CA GLU A 244 -15.78 -13.58 4.26
C GLU A 244 -15.17 -12.24 4.69
N TYR A 245 -14.01 -12.26 5.35
CA TYR A 245 -13.28 -11.06 5.76
C TYR A 245 -12.82 -10.23 4.56
N ASN A 246 -12.22 -10.86 3.55
CA ASN A 246 -11.75 -10.18 2.33
C ASN A 246 -12.92 -9.57 1.56
N THR A 247 -14.07 -10.25 1.50
CA THR A 247 -15.30 -9.71 0.91
C THR A 247 -15.76 -8.47 1.67
N TYR A 248 -15.84 -8.53 3.00
CA TYR A 248 -16.20 -7.38 3.83
C TYR A 248 -15.26 -6.18 3.62
N ILE A 249 -13.94 -6.41 3.56
CA ILE A 249 -12.97 -5.34 3.30
C ILE A 249 -13.15 -4.75 1.91
N ALA A 250 -13.39 -5.57 0.89
CA ALA A 250 -13.64 -5.11 -0.48
C ALA A 250 -14.90 -4.22 -0.54
N GLU A 251 -16.00 -4.66 0.06
CA GLU A 251 -17.27 -3.91 0.14
C GLU A 251 -17.08 -2.58 0.89
N ALA A 252 -16.43 -2.59 2.06
CA ALA A 252 -16.17 -1.38 2.84
C ALA A 252 -15.25 -0.39 2.10
N THR A 253 -14.28 -0.90 1.33
CA THR A 253 -13.37 -0.08 0.52
C THR A 253 -14.13 0.57 -0.64
N GLU A 254 -14.99 -0.18 -1.32
CA GLU A 254 -15.82 0.32 -2.42
C GLU A 254 -16.82 1.38 -1.92
N GLU A 255 -17.48 1.12 -0.80
CA GLU A 255 -18.39 2.08 -0.17
C GLU A 255 -17.65 3.36 0.25
N GLY A 256 -16.48 3.24 0.88
CA GLY A 256 -15.63 4.38 1.26
C GLY A 256 -15.18 5.20 0.05
N PHE A 257 -14.80 4.54 -1.05
CA PHE A 257 -14.42 5.20 -2.30
C PHE A 257 -15.60 5.97 -2.91
N ASN A 258 -16.77 5.32 -3.02
CA ASN A 258 -17.98 5.91 -3.60
C ASN A 258 -18.44 7.13 -2.78
N ASN A 259 -18.49 7.01 -1.46
CA ASN A 259 -18.83 8.11 -0.55
C ASN A 259 -17.84 9.28 -0.64
N GLY A 260 -16.54 8.97 -0.73
CA GLY A 260 -15.49 9.99 -0.90
C GLY A 260 -15.57 10.70 -2.24
N HIS A 261 -15.82 9.95 -3.32
CA HIS A 261 -15.99 10.50 -4.66
C HIS A 261 -17.24 11.40 -4.76
N GLU A 262 -18.37 10.96 -4.22
CA GLU A 262 -19.61 11.74 -4.23
C GLU A 262 -19.47 13.06 -3.44
N LYS A 263 -18.89 13.00 -2.24
CA LYS A 263 -18.61 14.20 -1.45
C LYS A 263 -17.66 15.15 -2.18
N GLY A 264 -16.55 14.63 -2.71
CA GLY A 264 -15.57 15.43 -3.44
C GLY A 264 -16.16 16.10 -4.68
N TYR A 265 -17.01 15.37 -5.43
CA TYR A 265 -17.70 15.90 -6.59
C TYR A 265 -18.67 17.05 -6.19
N ASN A 266 -19.52 16.82 -5.18
CA ASN A 266 -20.50 17.78 -4.73
C ASN A 266 -19.85 19.07 -4.18
N GLU A 267 -18.84 18.93 -3.32
CA GLU A 267 -18.08 20.06 -2.78
C GLU A 267 -17.33 20.84 -3.88
N GLY A 268 -16.71 20.13 -4.82
CA GLY A 268 -16.01 20.75 -5.96
C GLY A 268 -16.96 21.49 -6.88
N HIS A 269 -18.13 20.90 -7.16
CA HIS A 269 -19.15 21.52 -8.00
C HIS A 269 -19.73 22.79 -7.35
N GLU A 270 -20.08 22.71 -6.05
CA GLU A 270 -20.60 23.85 -5.31
C GLU A 270 -19.60 25.03 -5.24
N LYS A 271 -18.33 24.73 -4.92
CA LYS A 271 -17.27 25.74 -4.89
C LYS A 271 -17.03 26.35 -6.28
N GLY A 272 -16.96 25.52 -7.31
CA GLY A 272 -16.76 25.96 -8.69
C GLY A 272 -17.89 26.86 -9.18
N MET A 273 -19.15 26.49 -8.88
CA MET A 273 -20.33 27.27 -9.25
C MET A 273 -20.35 28.64 -8.52
N LYS A 274 -20.05 28.66 -7.23
CA LYS A 274 -19.97 29.90 -6.44
C LYS A 274 -18.88 30.84 -6.94
N GLN A 275 -17.71 30.30 -7.20
CA GLN A 275 -16.57 31.08 -7.70
C GLN A 275 -16.85 31.60 -9.12
N GLY A 276 -17.38 30.75 -10.01
CA GLY A 276 -17.77 31.17 -11.36
C GLY A 276 -18.85 32.26 -11.37
N MET A 277 -19.82 32.19 -10.43
CA MET A 277 -20.86 33.22 -10.29
C MET A 277 -20.28 34.55 -9.76
N GLU A 278 -19.38 34.50 -8.76
CA GLU A 278 -18.68 35.68 -8.23
C GLU A 278 -17.82 36.34 -9.30
N ASP A 279 -17.02 35.57 -10.01
CA ASP A 279 -16.12 36.07 -11.06
C ASP A 279 -16.92 36.63 -12.25
N GLY A 280 -17.99 35.96 -12.68
CA GLY A 280 -18.86 36.42 -13.74
C GLY A 280 -19.60 37.72 -13.38
N MET A 281 -20.09 37.83 -12.13
CA MET A 281 -20.72 39.05 -11.64
C MET A 281 -19.73 40.22 -11.58
N LYS A 282 -18.50 39.98 -11.10
CA LYS A 282 -17.46 41.02 -11.06
C LYS A 282 -17.08 41.51 -12.45
N GLN A 283 -16.85 40.62 -13.38
CA GLN A 283 -16.54 40.96 -14.76
C GLN A 283 -17.70 41.72 -15.46
N GLY A 284 -18.95 41.28 -15.22
CA GLY A 284 -20.13 41.94 -15.77
C GLY A 284 -20.29 43.38 -15.25
N ILE A 285 -20.07 43.59 -13.97
CA ILE A 285 -20.08 44.93 -13.36
C ILE A 285 -18.95 45.81 -13.93
N GLU A 286 -17.73 45.32 -14.02
CA GLU A 286 -16.60 46.05 -14.57
C GLU A 286 -16.86 46.49 -16.02
N GLN A 287 -17.28 45.54 -16.88
CA GLN A 287 -17.61 45.83 -18.26
C GLN A 287 -18.78 46.83 -18.41
N GLY A 288 -19.82 46.66 -17.58
CA GLY A 288 -20.97 47.56 -17.56
C GLY A 288 -20.59 49.01 -17.18
N ILE A 289 -19.75 49.16 -16.16
CA ILE A 289 -19.23 50.48 -15.73
C ILE A 289 -18.37 51.11 -16.84
N GLU A 290 -17.44 50.36 -17.42
CA GLU A 290 -16.56 50.86 -18.46
C GLU A 290 -17.35 51.33 -19.66
N GLN A 291 -18.34 50.54 -20.13
CA GLN A 291 -19.21 50.86 -21.22
C GLN A 291 -20.08 52.09 -20.91
N GLY A 292 -20.69 52.13 -19.74
CA GLY A 292 -21.51 53.26 -19.28
C GLY A 292 -20.73 54.58 -19.20
N ILE A 293 -19.49 54.55 -18.68
CA ILE A 293 -18.62 55.72 -18.67
C ILE A 293 -18.28 56.18 -20.09
N LYS A 294 -17.90 55.26 -20.96
CA LYS A 294 -17.54 55.56 -22.37
C LYS A 294 -18.69 56.19 -23.15
N GLU A 295 -19.90 55.64 -22.99
CA GLU A 295 -21.11 56.17 -23.63
C GLU A 295 -21.51 57.52 -23.02
N GLY A 296 -21.48 57.65 -21.68
CA GLY A 296 -21.77 58.89 -20.97
C GLY A 296 -20.82 60.03 -21.34
N ILE A 297 -19.53 59.79 -21.45
CA ILE A 297 -18.52 60.79 -21.90
C ILE A 297 -18.81 61.21 -23.36
N LYS A 298 -19.09 60.22 -24.26
CA LYS A 298 -19.36 60.53 -25.68
C LYS A 298 -20.61 61.40 -25.84
N GLU A 299 -21.66 61.06 -25.11
CA GLU A 299 -22.93 61.83 -25.12
C GLU A 299 -22.75 63.21 -24.50
N GLY A 300 -22.04 63.30 -23.35
CA GLY A 300 -21.72 64.56 -22.68
C GLY A 300 -20.90 65.49 -23.57
N ILE A 301 -19.87 65.01 -24.27
CA ILE A 301 -19.07 65.79 -25.20
C ILE A 301 -19.94 66.28 -26.38
N LYS A 302 -20.83 65.43 -26.92
CA LYS A 302 -21.73 65.82 -28.01
C LYS A 302 -22.68 66.93 -27.59
N LYS A 303 -23.37 66.75 -26.48
CA LYS A 303 -24.30 67.78 -25.92
C LYS A 303 -23.58 69.07 -25.56
N GLY A 304 -22.39 68.99 -24.92
CA GLY A 304 -21.55 70.12 -24.59
C GLY A 304 -21.10 70.91 -25.80
N ASN A 305 -20.70 70.26 -26.90
CA ASN A 305 -20.33 70.90 -28.14
C ASN A 305 -21.51 71.58 -28.83
N GLU A 306 -22.67 70.91 -28.85
CA GLU A 306 -23.90 71.49 -29.37
C GLU A 306 -24.31 72.75 -28.60
N GLN A 307 -24.30 72.70 -27.26
CA GLN A 307 -24.61 73.84 -26.43
C GLN A 307 -23.61 74.98 -26.59
N ALA A 308 -22.32 74.68 -26.66
CA ALA A 308 -21.26 75.69 -26.90
C ALA A 308 -21.43 76.38 -28.24
N LYS A 309 -21.82 75.65 -29.28
CA LYS A 309 -22.15 76.23 -30.61
C LYS A 309 -23.33 77.16 -30.52
N ILE A 310 -24.41 76.77 -29.84
CA ILE A 310 -25.60 77.61 -29.65
C ILE A 310 -25.24 78.88 -28.87
N ASP A 311 -24.48 78.75 -27.81
CA ASP A 311 -24.07 79.89 -26.96
C ASP A 311 -23.13 80.86 -27.75
N MET A 312 -22.26 80.30 -28.62
CA MET A 312 -21.42 81.09 -29.47
C MET A 312 -22.25 81.83 -30.52
N VAL A 313 -23.21 81.19 -31.17
CA VAL A 313 -24.13 81.83 -32.12
C VAL A 313 -24.94 82.95 -31.46
N LYS A 314 -25.50 82.70 -30.27
CA LYS A 314 -26.22 83.72 -29.50
C LYS A 314 -25.36 84.95 -29.15
N LYS A 315 -24.09 84.74 -28.85
CA LYS A 315 -23.15 85.88 -28.60
C LYS A 315 -22.89 86.63 -29.90
N MET A 316 -22.64 85.96 -31.02
CA MET A 316 -22.40 86.58 -32.34
C MET A 316 -23.62 87.40 -32.77
N LEU A 317 -24.82 86.93 -32.58
CA LEU A 317 -26.07 87.62 -32.85
C LEU A 317 -26.23 88.91 -32.05
N LYS A 318 -25.87 88.84 -30.74
CA LYS A 318 -25.86 90.03 -29.84
C LYS A 318 -24.88 91.12 -30.26
N GLU A 319 -23.75 90.72 -30.85
CA GLU A 319 -22.72 91.65 -31.36
C GLU A 319 -23.03 92.10 -32.82
N ASN A 320 -24.22 91.82 -33.39
CA ASN A 320 -24.67 92.21 -34.67
C ASN A 320 -23.77 91.69 -35.80
N VAL A 321 -23.17 90.50 -35.66
CA VAL A 321 -22.37 89.81 -36.72
C VAL A 321 -23.30 89.39 -37.89
N ASP A 322 -22.85 89.56 -39.08
CA ASP A 322 -23.61 89.17 -40.30
C ASP A 322 -23.95 87.65 -40.27
N ILE A 323 -25.21 87.34 -40.59
CA ILE A 323 -25.77 85.94 -40.52
C ILE A 323 -24.97 85.01 -41.48
N ASP A 324 -24.49 85.49 -42.61
CA ASP A 324 -23.68 84.68 -43.53
C ASP A 324 -22.31 84.27 -42.95
N ILE A 325 -21.74 85.16 -42.09
CA ILE A 325 -20.52 84.86 -41.28
C ILE A 325 -20.83 83.85 -40.15
N ILE A 326 -21.93 84.00 -39.46
CA ILE A 326 -22.36 83.06 -38.38
C ILE A 326 -22.60 81.70 -38.96
N THR A 327 -23.27 81.59 -40.12
CA THR A 327 -23.49 80.30 -40.80
C THR A 327 -22.18 79.62 -41.16
N LYS A 328 -21.19 80.32 -41.70
CA LYS A 328 -19.87 79.74 -42.01
C LYS A 328 -19.08 79.28 -40.83
N VAL A 329 -19.18 79.96 -39.72
CA VAL A 329 -18.40 79.65 -38.48
C VAL A 329 -19.07 78.57 -37.66
N SER A 330 -20.41 78.60 -37.51
CA SER A 330 -21.14 77.65 -36.65
C SER A 330 -21.52 76.36 -37.40
N GLY A 331 -21.62 76.40 -38.75
CA GLY A 331 -22.15 75.30 -39.57
C GLY A 331 -23.67 75.10 -39.38
N LEU A 332 -24.40 76.01 -38.76
CA LEU A 332 -25.86 76.03 -38.69
C LEU A 332 -26.48 76.68 -39.87
N THR A 333 -27.68 76.27 -40.22
CA THR A 333 -28.45 76.89 -41.29
C THR A 333 -28.97 78.28 -40.94
N LYS A 334 -29.31 79.14 -41.89
CA LYS A 334 -29.90 80.46 -41.62
C LYS A 334 -31.19 80.37 -40.84
N GLU A 335 -32.01 79.33 -41.10
CA GLU A 335 -33.26 79.09 -40.46
C GLU A 335 -33.02 78.79 -38.95
N GLU A 336 -32.05 77.86 -38.60
CA GLU A 336 -31.68 77.51 -37.25
C GLU A 336 -31.11 78.75 -36.50
N ILE A 337 -30.28 79.57 -37.13
CA ILE A 337 -29.75 80.80 -36.53
C ILE A 337 -30.87 81.85 -36.29
N THR A 338 -31.86 81.92 -37.18
CA THR A 338 -33.00 82.82 -36.99
C THR A 338 -33.90 82.38 -35.86
N GLU A 339 -34.08 81.07 -35.67
CA GLU A 339 -34.82 80.56 -34.49
C GLU A 339 -34.14 80.84 -33.15
N LEU A 340 -32.83 80.79 -33.08
CA LEU A 340 -32.05 81.08 -31.91
C LEU A 340 -32.04 82.60 -31.51
N ASN A 341 -32.52 83.45 -32.44
CA ASN A 341 -32.61 84.91 -32.24
C ASN A 341 -34.02 85.36 -31.78
N LYS A 342 -34.95 84.42 -31.70
CA LYS A 342 -36.29 84.67 -31.11
C LYS A 342 -36.28 84.45 -29.61
#